data_bd862cc448a2e1630437c515dfa8b031
#
_entry.id   bd862cc448a2e1630437c515dfa8b031
#
_cell.length_a   1.000
_cell.length_b   1.000
_cell.length_c   1.000
_cell.angle_alpha   90.00
_cell.angle_beta   90.00
_cell.angle_gamma   90.00
#
_symmetry.space_group_name_H-M   'P 1'
#
loop_
_entity.id
_entity.type
_entity.pdbx_description
1 polymer ?
#
loop_
_entity_poly.entity_id
_entity_poly.type
_entity_poly.pdbx_seq_one_letter_code
_entity_poly.pdbx_strand_id
1 'polypeptide(L)' 'MSIEVGSIVDGVVSGITNFGAFINLPENKVGLVHISEVADVYVKDVNDFLKEQDKVKVKILSVDDKGKIALSVKQAQEKK' A
#
# COMPACT_ATOMS: atom_id res chain seq x y z
N MET A 1 -0.10 15.26 -12.00
CA MET A 1 -0.99 14.13 -12.20
C MET A 1 -1.62 13.73 -10.90
N SER A 2 -2.86 13.32 -10.96
CA SER A 2 -3.58 12.96 -9.75
C SER A 2 -3.54 11.44 -9.55
N ILE A 3 -3.71 11.03 -8.30
CA ILE A 3 -3.80 9.62 -7.95
C ILE A 3 -5.23 9.17 -8.16
N GLU A 4 -5.39 8.09 -8.92
CA GLU A 4 -6.71 7.61 -9.29
C GLU A 4 -6.95 6.20 -8.78
N VAL A 5 -8.20 5.94 -8.39
CA VAL A 5 -8.59 4.60 -7.97
C VAL A 5 -8.36 3.61 -9.11
N GLY A 6 -7.77 2.48 -8.78
CA GLY A 6 -7.46 1.46 -9.77
C GLY A 6 -6.08 1.57 -10.37
N SER A 7 -5.39 2.68 -10.13
CA SER A 7 -4.04 2.87 -10.66
C SER A 7 -3.02 2.13 -9.80
N ILE A 8 -1.93 1.73 -10.44
CA ILE A 8 -0.82 1.13 -9.74
C ILE A 8 0.33 2.13 -9.75
N VAL A 9 0.84 2.44 -8.57
CA VAL A 9 1.90 3.43 -8.43
C VAL A 9 3.01 2.86 -7.56
N ASP A 10 4.18 3.45 -7.68
CA ASP A 10 5.31 3.10 -6.83
C ASP A 10 5.21 3.89 -5.53
N GLY A 11 5.47 3.21 -4.42
CA GLY A 11 5.50 3.86 -3.13
C GLY A 11 6.66 3.36 -2.31
N VAL A 12 6.89 4.02 -1.19
CA VAL A 12 7.96 3.65 -0.25
C VAL A 12 7.33 3.42 1.11
N VAL A 13 7.66 2.30 1.72
CA VAL A 13 7.14 1.98 3.05
C VAL A 13 7.73 2.96 4.05
N SER A 14 6.88 3.74 4.70
CA SER A 14 7.33 4.73 5.67
C SER A 14 7.15 4.28 7.10
N GLY A 15 6.26 3.32 7.35
CA GLY A 15 6.05 2.80 8.68
C GLY A 15 5.25 1.52 8.64
N ILE A 16 5.41 0.70 9.66
CA ILE A 16 4.74 -0.60 9.73
C ILE A 16 4.04 -0.70 11.07
N THR A 17 2.78 -1.14 11.04
CA THR A 17 1.99 -1.32 12.25
C THR A 17 1.47 -2.76 12.30
N ASN A 18 0.74 -3.08 13.40
CA ASN A 18 0.18 -4.42 13.56
C ASN A 18 -0.89 -4.73 12.54
N PHE A 19 -1.50 -3.70 11.96
CA PHE A 19 -2.62 -3.91 11.05
C PHE A 19 -2.30 -3.55 9.61
N GLY A 20 -1.08 -3.13 9.31
CA GLY A 20 -0.72 -2.80 7.94
C GLY A 20 0.52 -1.95 7.88
N ALA A 21 0.66 -1.25 6.77
CA ALA A 21 1.84 -0.44 6.53
C ALA A 21 1.44 0.90 5.92
N PHE A 22 2.16 1.94 6.29
CA PHE A 22 1.99 3.25 5.67
C PHE A 22 2.95 3.39 4.51
N ILE A 23 2.45 3.87 3.41
CA ILE A 23 3.23 3.97 2.17
C ILE A 23 3.27 5.43 1.74
N ASN A 24 4.45 5.95 1.54
CA ASN A 24 4.61 7.28 0.94
C ASN A 24 4.43 7.17 -0.56
N LEU A 25 3.52 7.95 -1.07
CA LEU A 25 3.18 7.97 -2.49
C LEU A 25 3.75 9.23 -3.14
N PRO A 26 3.81 9.26 -4.48
CA PRO A 26 4.20 10.48 -5.18
C PRO A 26 3.30 11.64 -4.79
N GLU A 27 3.77 12.85 -4.99
CA GLU A 27 3.01 14.07 -4.75
C GLU A 27 2.65 14.29 -3.29
N ASN A 28 3.52 13.81 -2.40
CA ASN A 28 3.36 14.02 -0.96
C ASN A 28 2.10 13.40 -0.39
N LYS A 29 1.66 12.29 -0.98
CA LYS A 29 0.52 11.56 -0.48
C LYS A 29 0.97 10.39 0.35
N VAL A 30 0.12 9.95 1.27
CA VAL A 30 0.40 8.78 2.11
C VAL A 30 -0.82 7.89 2.07
N GLY A 31 -0.59 6.60 1.88
CA GLY A 31 -1.67 5.63 1.90
C GLY A 31 -1.39 4.54 2.91
N LEU A 32 -2.40 3.70 3.12
CA LEU A 32 -2.31 2.58 4.06
C LEU A 32 -2.62 1.28 3.34
N VAL A 33 -1.74 0.29 3.53
CA VAL A 33 -1.98 -1.06 3.06
C VAL A 33 -2.41 -1.88 4.27
N HIS A 34 -3.67 -2.33 4.27
CA HIS A 34 -4.16 -3.18 5.34
C HIS A 34 -3.43 -4.52 5.32
N ILE A 35 -3.32 -5.16 6.48
CA ILE A 35 -2.57 -6.41 6.57
C ILE A 35 -3.14 -7.47 5.63
N SER A 36 -4.44 -7.45 5.40
CA SER A 36 -5.08 -8.41 4.49
C SER A 36 -4.73 -8.13 3.04
N GLU A 37 -4.17 -6.97 2.74
CA GLU A 37 -3.81 -6.57 1.38
C GLU A 37 -2.31 -6.60 1.13
N VAL A 38 -1.54 -7.06 2.10
CA VAL A 38 -0.08 -7.11 1.96
C VAL A 38 0.35 -8.25 1.06
N ALA A 39 -0.27 -9.40 1.23
CA ALA A 39 0.08 -10.58 0.45
C ALA A 39 -1.14 -11.46 0.24
N ASP A 40 -1.04 -12.35 -0.72
CA ASP A 40 -2.12 -13.24 -1.10
C ASP A 40 -2.16 -14.48 -0.22
N VAL A 41 -1.46 -14.46 0.90
CA VAL A 41 -1.43 -15.54 1.87
C VAL A 41 -1.66 -14.94 3.24
N TYR A 42 -1.90 -15.80 4.22
CA TYR A 42 -2.07 -15.31 5.58
C TYR A 42 -0.82 -14.57 6.05
N VAL A 43 -1.02 -13.35 6.50
CA VAL A 43 0.08 -12.52 6.98
C VAL A 43 -0.03 -12.43 8.50
N LYS A 44 0.89 -13.06 9.18
CA LYS A 44 0.92 -13.03 10.63
C LYS A 44 1.58 -11.75 11.13
N ASP A 45 2.61 -11.32 10.41
CA ASP A 45 3.38 -10.14 10.80
C ASP A 45 3.72 -9.38 9.52
N VAL A 46 3.32 -8.12 9.45
CA VAL A 46 3.59 -7.30 8.27
C VAL A 46 5.09 -7.19 8.02
N ASN A 47 5.89 -7.18 9.08
CA ASN A 47 7.35 -7.09 8.94
C ASN A 47 7.95 -8.27 8.18
N ASP A 48 7.24 -9.38 8.08
CA ASP A 48 7.73 -10.51 7.30
C ASP A 48 7.68 -10.25 5.80
N PHE A 49 6.88 -9.29 5.38
CA PHE A 49 6.66 -9.03 3.97
C PHE A 49 7.15 -7.65 3.54
N LEU A 50 7.10 -6.67 4.44
CA LEU A 50 7.46 -5.30 4.13
C LEU A 50 8.42 -4.78 5.18
N LYS A 51 9.30 -3.89 4.77
CA LYS A 51 10.22 -3.23 5.68
C LYS A 51 10.22 -1.75 5.38
N GLU A 52 10.53 -0.95 6.40
CA GLU A 52 10.64 0.49 6.20
C GLU A 52 11.66 0.79 5.12
N GLN A 53 11.37 1.80 4.32
CA GLN A 53 12.22 2.25 3.22
C GLN A 53 12.16 1.36 1.99
N ASP A 54 11.39 0.26 2.03
CA ASP A 54 11.24 -0.59 0.86
C ASP A 54 10.40 0.13 -0.20
N LYS A 55 10.79 -0.05 -1.44
CA LYS A 55 9.99 0.43 -2.56
C LYS A 55 9.04 -0.69 -2.98
N VAL A 56 7.76 -0.35 -3.08
CA VAL A 56 6.75 -1.34 -3.43
C VAL A 56 5.79 -0.73 -4.43
N LYS A 57 5.17 -1.59 -5.22
CA LYS A 57 4.08 -1.16 -6.09
C LYS A 57 2.78 -1.43 -5.37
N VAL A 58 1.90 -0.45 -5.41
CA VAL A 58 0.62 -0.54 -4.73
C VAL A 58 -0.48 -0.11 -5.67
N LYS A 59 -1.64 -0.72 -5.49
CA LYS A 59 -2.81 -0.37 -6.26
C LYS A 59 -3.72 0.49 -5.40
N ILE A 60 -4.22 1.57 -5.98
CA ILE A 60 -5.11 2.50 -5.29
C ILE A 60 -6.49 1.87 -5.22
N LEU A 61 -6.94 1.53 -4.02
CA LEU A 61 -8.26 0.95 -3.84
C LEU A 61 -9.32 2.01 -3.66
N SER A 62 -9.02 3.04 -2.89
CA SER A 62 -9.96 4.13 -2.69
C SER A 62 -9.22 5.35 -2.18
N VAL A 63 -9.84 6.50 -2.38
CA VAL A 63 -9.30 7.78 -1.91
C VAL A 63 -10.41 8.46 -1.14
N ASP A 64 -10.14 8.76 0.13
CA ASP A 64 -11.08 9.42 1.00
C ASP A 64 -11.05 10.92 0.77
N ASP A 65 -12.17 11.58 1.06
CA ASP A 65 -12.25 13.04 1.00
C ASP A 65 -11.23 13.70 1.92
N LYS A 66 -10.85 13.02 2.98
CA LYS A 66 -9.90 13.54 3.95
C LYS A 66 -8.46 13.27 3.56
N GLY A 67 -8.24 12.72 2.38
CA GLY A 67 -6.90 12.44 1.92
C GLY A 67 -6.36 11.09 2.32
N LYS A 68 -7.18 10.25 2.91
CA LYS A 68 -6.76 8.89 3.23
C LYS A 68 -6.87 8.02 1.99
N ILE A 69 -5.85 7.24 1.74
CA ILE A 69 -5.78 6.43 0.55
C ILE A 69 -5.60 4.97 0.97
N ALA A 70 -6.50 4.12 0.51
CA ALA A 70 -6.41 2.69 0.77
C ALA A 70 -5.67 2.03 -0.37
N LEU A 71 -4.68 1.20 -0.02
CA LEU A 71 -3.79 0.61 -1.00
C LEU A 71 -3.76 -0.91 -0.86
N SER A 72 -3.31 -1.58 -1.92
CA SER A 72 -3.15 -3.02 -1.89
C SER A 72 -1.86 -3.40 -2.60
N VAL A 73 -1.00 -4.12 -1.91
CA VAL A 73 0.20 -4.65 -2.52
C VAL A 73 -0.12 -5.90 -3.31
N LYS A 74 -0.96 -6.78 -2.76
CA LYS A 74 -1.26 -8.03 -3.43
C LYS A 74 -1.98 -7.83 -4.76
N GLN A 75 -2.86 -6.84 -4.83
CA GLN A 75 -3.56 -6.58 -6.08
C GLN A 75 -2.66 -5.92 -7.11
N ALA A 76 -1.67 -5.18 -6.65
CA ALA A 76 -0.71 -4.57 -7.57
C ALA A 76 0.20 -5.62 -8.19
N GLN A 77 0.33 -6.76 -7.56
CA GLN A 77 1.18 -7.85 -8.05
C GLN A 77 0.37 -8.95 -8.69
N GLU A 78 -0.85 -8.65 -9.01
CA GLU A 78 -1.74 -9.64 -9.62
C GLU A 78 -1.16 -10.16 -10.92
N LYS A 79 -1.26 -11.47 -11.12
CA LYS A 79 -0.76 -12.10 -12.33
C LYS A 79 -1.89 -12.78 -13.06
N LYS A 80 -1.72 -12.91 -14.34
CA LYS A 80 -2.69 -13.60 -15.18
C LYS A 80 -2.24 -14.96 -15.51
#